data_d22cd05247d1d8a5ca698c93aac0218d
#
_entry.id   d22cd05247d1d8a5ca698c93aac0218d
#
_cell.length_a   1.000
_cell.length_b   1.000
_cell.length_c   1.000
_cell.angle_alpha   90.00
_cell.angle_beta   90.00
_cell.angle_gamma   90.00
#
_symmetry.space_group_name_H-M   'P 1'
#
loop_
_entity.id
_entity.type
_entity.pdbx_description
1 polymer ?
#
loop_
_entity_poly.entity_id
_entity_poly.type
_entity_poly.pdbx_seq_one_letter_code
_entity_poly.pdbx_strand_id
1 'polypeptide(L)'
;MGDVVLVVNRFVLGAGPVDERDVTGPDPDAERDFLDRAERALAALAGCAGFVHGELGRAADDPTRWCLATRWASIGAYRRALGSYQVKVAATPLLAEAVDEPTGYEVLRSAGADGITAEDSDRAPGEANRPPRR
;
A
#
# COMPACT_ATOMS: atom_id res chain seq x y z
N MET A 1 0.66 -1.87 -21.70
CA MET A 1 1.16 -1.98 -21.07
C MET A 1 0.69 -2.25 -19.81
N GLY A 2 -0.08 -2.40 -19.35
CA GLY A 2 -0.63 -2.87 -18.35
C GLY A 2 0.11 -3.03 -17.15
N ASP A 3 0.94 -2.38 -16.93
CA ASP A 3 1.76 -2.62 -15.89
C ASP A 3 1.38 -1.99 -14.61
N VAL A 4 0.23 -1.46 -14.49
CA VAL A 4 -0.18 -0.75 -13.29
C VAL A 4 -0.17 -1.69 -12.09
N VAL A 5 0.35 -1.21 -10.99
CA VAL A 5 0.51 -2.01 -9.79
C VAL A 5 -0.14 -1.29 -8.63
N LEU A 6 -0.82 -2.04 -7.80
CA LEU A 6 -1.41 -1.52 -6.59
C LEU A 6 -0.60 -2.10 -5.44
N VAL A 7 -0.12 -1.26 -4.55
CA VAL A 7 0.67 -1.71 -3.41
C VAL A 7 -0.14 -1.40 -2.16
N VAL A 8 -0.43 -2.41 -1.37
CA VAL A 8 -1.25 -2.26 -0.19
C VAL A 8 -0.46 -2.73 1.01
N ASN A 9 -0.17 -1.83 1.91
CA ASN A 9 0.53 -2.17 3.14
C ASN A 9 -0.45 -1.97 4.28
N ARG A 10 -0.66 -2.98 5.09
CA ARG A 10 -1.61 -2.89 6.19
C ARG A 10 -0.87 -2.86 7.51
N PHE A 11 -1.40 -2.12 8.45
CA PHE A 11 -0.74 -1.92 9.73
C PHE A 11 -1.74 -2.14 10.86
N VAL A 12 -1.26 -2.58 11.98
CA VAL A 12 -2.08 -2.74 13.17
C VAL A 12 -1.41 -1.96 14.28
N LEU A 13 -2.08 -0.93 14.79
CA LEU A 13 -1.53 -0.17 15.89
C LEU A 13 -1.98 -0.80 17.17
N GLY A 14 -1.16 -0.73 18.18
CA GLY A 14 -1.53 -1.30 19.46
C GLY A 14 -2.71 -0.57 20.05
N ALA A 15 -3.54 -1.30 20.77
CA ALA A 15 -4.66 -0.68 21.43
C ALA A 15 -4.14 0.13 22.60
N GLY A 16 -4.82 1.17 22.90
CA GLY A 16 -4.47 1.95 24.06
C GLY A 16 -4.83 1.23 25.33
N PRO A 17 -4.60 1.85 26.45
CA PRO A 17 -4.89 1.20 27.71
C PRO A 17 -6.37 0.85 27.77
N VAL A 18 -6.66 -0.32 28.27
CA VAL A 18 -7.99 -0.74 28.34
C VAL A 18 -8.66 -0.15 29.53
N ASP A 19 -9.82 0.47 29.34
CA ASP A 19 -10.47 1.10 30.40
C ASP A 19 -11.74 0.34 30.48
N GLU A 20 -12.28 0.14 31.62
CA GLU A 20 -13.49 -0.51 31.66
C GLU A 20 -14.56 0.14 30.95
N ARG A 21 -14.44 1.32 30.56
CA ARG A 21 -15.43 2.00 29.81
C ARG A 21 -15.21 1.79 28.42
N ASP A 22 -14.36 1.03 28.03
CA ASP A 22 -14.33 0.73 26.80
C ASP A 22 -13.62 1.21 25.79
N VAL A 23 -12.81 1.66 25.58
CA VAL A 23 -12.22 2.15 24.55
C VAL A 23 -11.58 1.26 23.72
N THR A 24 -11.85 1.15 22.54
CA THR A 24 -11.25 0.38 21.63
C THR A 24 -10.56 1.22 20.72
N GLY A 25 -9.53 1.42 20.51
CA GLY A 25 -8.82 2.21 19.56
C GLY A 25 -7.39 2.27 19.94
N PRO A 26 -6.54 2.79 19.09
CA PRO A 26 -5.14 2.90 19.44
C PRO A 26 -4.95 4.01 20.44
N ASP A 27 -3.84 3.97 21.13
CA ASP A 27 -3.44 5.05 21.97
C ASP A 27 -3.39 6.32 21.12
N PRO A 28 -3.99 7.43 21.56
CA PRO A 28 -4.02 8.63 20.74
C PRO A 28 -2.64 9.16 20.35
N ASP A 29 -1.66 9.02 21.22
CA ASP A 29 -0.32 9.49 20.89
C ASP A 29 0.32 8.59 19.85
N ALA A 30 0.08 7.29 19.93
CA ALA A 30 0.62 6.37 18.94
C ALA A 30 -0.05 6.61 17.61
N GLU A 31 -1.33 6.93 17.61
CA GLU A 31 -2.02 7.20 16.35
C GLU A 31 -1.49 8.47 15.72
N ARG A 32 -1.26 9.51 16.50
CA ARG A 32 -0.73 10.74 15.96
C ARG A 32 0.66 10.54 15.40
N ASP A 33 1.48 9.78 16.10
CA ASP A 33 2.83 9.50 15.63
C ASP A 33 2.78 8.71 14.33
N PHE A 34 1.89 7.73 14.24
CA PHE A 34 1.76 6.94 13.04
C PHE A 34 1.31 7.81 11.87
N LEU A 35 0.34 8.70 12.09
CA LEU A 35 -0.13 9.57 11.04
C LEU A 35 0.98 10.46 10.51
N ASP A 36 1.79 11.01 11.40
CA ASP A 36 2.88 11.87 10.95
C ASP A 36 3.91 11.08 10.15
N ARG A 37 4.23 9.90 10.61
CA ARG A 37 5.22 9.08 9.92
C ARG A 37 4.67 8.61 8.58
N ALA A 38 3.41 8.26 8.52
CA ALA A 38 2.80 7.77 7.29
C ALA A 38 2.68 8.90 6.28
N GLU A 39 2.42 10.11 6.74
CA GLU A 39 2.34 11.23 5.83
C GLU A 39 3.70 11.49 5.21
N ARG A 40 4.76 11.42 5.99
CA ARG A 40 6.10 11.62 5.44
C ARG A 40 6.47 10.49 4.48
N ALA A 41 6.05 9.28 4.80
CA ALA A 41 6.33 8.15 3.93
C ALA A 41 5.59 8.31 2.60
N LEU A 42 4.34 8.71 2.67
CA LEU A 42 3.55 8.90 1.47
C LEU A 42 4.12 10.03 0.63
N ALA A 43 4.58 11.10 1.25
CA ALA A 43 5.16 12.21 0.52
C ALA A 43 6.44 11.77 -0.20
N ALA A 44 7.27 10.95 0.44
CA ALA A 44 8.50 10.49 -0.19
C ALA A 44 8.18 9.58 -1.38
N LEU A 45 7.19 8.70 -1.23
CA LEU A 45 6.81 7.82 -2.31
C LEU A 45 6.20 8.62 -3.47
N ALA A 46 5.41 9.63 -3.14
CA ALA A 46 4.75 10.44 -4.16
C ALA A 46 5.75 11.23 -4.99
N GLY A 47 6.93 11.45 -4.48
CA GLY A 47 7.94 12.16 -5.24
C GLY A 47 8.70 11.31 -6.22
N CYS A 48 8.42 10.02 -6.30
CA CYS A 48 9.19 9.12 -7.14
C CYS A 48 8.55 8.96 -8.50
N ALA A 49 9.37 8.74 -9.51
CA ALA A 49 8.87 8.55 -10.87
C ALA A 49 8.00 7.30 -10.93
N GLY A 50 6.90 7.39 -11.58
CA GLY A 50 5.98 6.27 -11.73
C GLY A 50 4.91 6.18 -10.66
N PHE A 51 4.97 7.03 -9.64
CA PHE A 51 3.92 7.08 -8.65
C PHE A 51 2.67 7.67 -9.29
N VAL A 52 1.52 7.05 -9.08
CA VAL A 52 0.28 7.52 -9.66
C VAL A 52 -0.64 8.11 -8.61
N HIS A 53 -0.83 7.43 -7.50
CA HIS A 53 -1.78 7.89 -6.51
C HIS A 53 -1.56 7.11 -5.22
N GLY A 54 -1.88 7.70 -4.10
CA GLY A 54 -1.77 6.99 -2.83
C GLY A 54 -2.74 7.53 -1.82
N GLU A 55 -3.11 6.68 -0.89
CA GLU A 55 -4.03 7.03 0.17
C GLU A 55 -3.71 6.28 1.43
N LEU A 56 -3.93 6.93 2.55
CA LEU A 56 -3.81 6.29 3.84
C LEU A 56 -5.20 6.22 4.42
N GLY A 57 -5.64 5.08 4.84
CA GLY A 57 -6.96 4.92 5.40
C GLY A 57 -6.95 4.19 6.72
N ARG A 58 -7.99 4.38 7.49
CA ARG A 58 -8.18 3.69 8.75
C ARG A 58 -9.45 2.87 8.61
N ALA A 59 -9.45 1.65 9.10
CA ALA A 59 -10.61 0.79 8.97
C ALA A 59 -11.80 1.41 9.67
N ALA A 60 -12.93 1.37 9.01
CA ALA A 60 -14.11 2.04 9.53
C ALA A 60 -14.62 1.38 10.80
N ASP A 61 -14.45 0.08 10.91
CA ASP A 61 -14.98 -0.62 12.05
C ASP A 61 -13.90 -1.17 12.98
N ASP A 62 -12.65 -0.80 12.78
CA ASP A 62 -11.60 -1.22 13.71
C ASP A 62 -10.48 -0.18 13.63
N PRO A 63 -10.52 0.84 14.47
CA PRO A 63 -9.59 1.94 14.36
C PRO A 63 -8.13 1.59 14.66
N THR A 64 -7.82 0.36 15.04
CA THR A 64 -6.43 -0.02 15.20
C THR A 64 -5.85 -0.47 13.86
N ARG A 65 -6.65 -0.63 12.80
CA ARG A 65 -6.14 -1.15 11.56
C ARG A 65 -6.11 -0.07 10.50
N TRP A 66 -4.97 0.00 9.81
CA TRP A 66 -4.72 1.04 8.83
C TRP A 66 -4.20 0.45 7.54
N CYS A 67 -4.30 1.18 6.47
CA CYS A 67 -3.87 0.73 5.18
C CYS A 67 -3.23 1.88 4.42
N LEU A 68 -2.07 1.65 3.86
CA LEU A 68 -1.44 2.60 2.96
C LEU A 68 -1.49 1.96 1.59
N ALA A 69 -2.27 2.52 0.69
CA ALA A 69 -2.45 1.97 -0.64
C ALA A 69 -1.87 2.93 -1.66
N THR A 70 -0.95 2.48 -2.50
CA THR A 70 -0.37 3.34 -3.51
C THR A 70 -0.48 2.65 -4.86
N ARG A 71 -0.54 3.46 -5.91
CA ARG A 71 -0.69 2.94 -7.25
C ARG A 71 0.49 3.43 -8.07
N TRP A 72 1.06 2.55 -8.84
CA TRP A 72 2.30 2.84 -9.56
C TRP A 72 2.15 2.45 -11.02
N ALA A 73 2.89 3.15 -11.89
CA ALA A 73 2.82 2.86 -13.31
C ALA A 73 3.35 1.47 -13.64
N SER A 74 4.26 0.94 -12.83
CA SER A 74 4.79 -0.41 -13.06
C SER A 74 5.43 -0.91 -11.78
N ILE A 75 5.65 -2.21 -11.70
CA ILE A 75 6.33 -2.77 -10.55
C ILE A 75 7.78 -2.30 -10.54
N GLY A 76 8.35 -2.10 -11.71
CA GLY A 76 9.73 -1.60 -11.75
C GLY A 76 9.85 -0.21 -11.18
N ALA A 77 8.85 0.65 -11.42
CA ALA A 77 8.86 1.99 -10.85
C ALA A 77 8.79 1.91 -9.34
N TYR A 78 7.95 1.04 -8.81
CA TYR A 78 7.83 0.89 -7.37
C TYR A 78 9.16 0.37 -6.79
N ARG A 79 9.76 -0.62 -7.43
CA ARG A 79 11.01 -1.16 -6.93
C ARG A 79 12.12 -0.11 -6.95
N ARG A 80 12.15 0.72 -7.98
CA ARG A 80 13.16 1.78 -8.02
C ARG A 80 12.90 2.81 -6.92
N ALA A 81 11.64 3.09 -6.65
CA ALA A 81 11.31 4.03 -5.59
C ALA A 81 11.82 3.54 -4.25
N LEU A 82 11.70 2.23 -3.99
CA LEU A 82 12.17 1.69 -2.73
C LEU A 82 13.68 1.80 -2.60
N GLY A 83 14.38 1.97 -3.70
CA GLY A 83 15.82 2.14 -3.63
C GLY A 83 16.26 3.58 -3.47
N SER A 84 15.35 4.55 -3.53
CA SER A 84 15.77 5.93 -3.44
C SER A 84 16.09 6.30 -2.00
N TYR A 85 16.96 7.27 -1.84
CA TYR A 85 17.39 7.68 -0.51
C TYR A 85 16.22 8.20 0.31
N GLN A 86 15.39 9.03 -0.30
CA GLN A 86 14.31 9.63 0.46
C GLN A 86 13.31 8.61 0.93
N VAL A 87 13.02 7.61 0.12
CA VAL A 87 12.11 6.56 0.51
C VAL A 87 12.76 5.70 1.59
N LYS A 88 14.06 5.43 1.48
CA LYS A 88 14.72 4.64 2.50
C LYS A 88 14.68 5.35 3.85
N VAL A 89 14.78 6.64 3.86
CA VAL A 89 14.78 7.38 5.11
C VAL A 89 13.38 7.57 5.65
N ALA A 90 12.43 7.95 4.81
CA ALA A 90 11.13 8.36 5.29
C ALA A 90 10.07 7.27 5.24
N ALA A 91 10.23 6.29 4.37
CA ALA A 91 9.18 5.29 4.19
C ALA A 91 9.58 3.89 4.62
N THR A 92 10.77 3.46 4.32
CA THR A 92 11.16 2.08 4.60
C THR A 92 10.97 1.69 6.06
N PRO A 93 11.30 2.53 7.04
CA PRO A 93 11.10 2.12 8.43
C PRO A 93 9.62 1.89 8.75
N LEU A 94 8.74 2.69 8.18
CA LEU A 94 7.34 2.49 8.41
C LEU A 94 6.85 1.24 7.70
N LEU A 95 7.26 1.04 6.45
CA LEU A 95 6.81 -0.11 5.70
C LEU A 95 7.26 -1.41 6.34
N ALA A 96 8.37 -1.39 7.06
CA ALA A 96 8.83 -2.58 7.75
C ALA A 96 7.91 -2.98 8.89
N GLU A 97 7.04 -2.09 9.32
CA GLU A 97 6.10 -2.40 10.38
C GLU A 97 4.80 -2.96 9.86
N ALA A 98 4.64 -3.04 8.56
CA ALA A 98 3.38 -3.53 7.99
C ALA A 98 3.23 -5.02 8.26
N VAL A 99 2.01 -5.47 8.18
CA VAL A 99 1.71 -6.88 8.33
C VAL A 99 2.51 -7.65 7.28
N ASP A 100 3.09 -8.77 7.66
CA ASP A 100 3.94 -9.54 6.78
C ASP A 100 3.08 -10.36 5.83
N GLU A 101 2.85 -9.84 4.66
CA GLU A 101 2.01 -10.45 3.65
C GLU A 101 2.37 -9.82 2.30
N PRO A 102 1.97 -10.40 1.20
CA PRO A 102 2.24 -9.78 -0.10
C PRO A 102 1.59 -8.43 -0.19
N THR A 103 2.31 -7.45 -0.75
CA THR A 103 1.81 -6.09 -0.79
C THR A 103 1.59 -5.58 -2.21
N GLY A 104 2.31 -6.11 -3.20
CA GLY A 104 2.19 -5.61 -4.56
C GLY A 104 1.28 -6.48 -5.39
N TYR A 105 0.35 -5.86 -6.09
CA TYR A 105 -0.60 -6.59 -6.89
C TYR A 105 -0.64 -6.02 -8.29
N GLU A 106 -0.54 -6.86 -9.29
CA GLU A 106 -0.73 -6.41 -10.66
C GLU A 106 -2.21 -6.11 -10.82
N VAL A 107 -2.53 -5.01 -11.42
CA VAL A 107 -3.93 -4.66 -11.64
C VAL A 107 -4.35 -5.29 -12.95
N LEU A 108 -5.27 -6.23 -12.88
CA LEU A 108 -5.71 -6.94 -14.06
C LEU A 108 -7.07 -6.46 -14.57
N ARG A 109 -7.84 -5.81 -13.75
CA ARG A 109 -9.12 -5.22 -14.15
C ARG A 109 -9.31 -3.93 -13.40
N SER A 110 -9.77 -2.93 -14.05
CA SER A 110 -10.07 -1.66 -13.41
C SER A 110 -11.45 -1.22 -13.83
N ALA A 111 -12.14 -0.55 -12.97
CA ALA A 111 -13.46 -0.02 -13.28
C ALA A 111 -13.46 1.46 -13.01
N GLY A 112 -14.05 2.20 -13.90
CA GLY A 112 -14.20 3.64 -13.73
C GLY A 112 -15.55 4.04 -14.27
N ALA A 113 -15.74 5.32 -14.43
CA ALA A 113 -17.02 5.80 -14.92
C ALA A 113 -17.34 5.24 -16.29
N ASP A 114 -16.31 4.90 -17.06
CA ASP A 114 -16.54 4.39 -18.39
C ASP A 114 -16.62 2.88 -18.46
N GLY A 115 -16.60 2.19 -17.37
CA GLY A 115 -16.74 0.74 -17.38
C GLY A 115 -15.48 0.04 -16.95
N ILE A 116 -15.35 -1.22 -17.29
CA ILE A 116 -14.27 -2.06 -16.85
C ILE A 116 -13.22 -2.20 -17.93
N THR A 117 -11.97 -2.08 -17.54
CA THR A 117 -10.85 -2.22 -18.42
C THR A 117 -10.01 -3.40 -17.99
N ALA A 118 -9.58 -4.22 -18.93
CA ALA A 118 -8.68 -5.33 -18.63
C ALA A 118 -7.26 -4.90 -18.88
N GLU A 119 -6.35 -5.33 -18.00
CA GLU A 119 -4.95 -4.99 -18.14
C GLU A 119 -4.16 -6.25 -18.36
N ASP A 120 -3.07 -6.14 -19.08
CA ASP A 120 -2.22 -7.27 -19.30
C ASP A 120 -1.31 -7.49 -18.12
N SER A 121 -0.97 -8.72 -17.85
CA SER A 121 -0.04 -9.03 -16.79
C SER A 121 1.38 -8.81 -17.24
N ASP A 122 2.24 -8.39 -16.29
CA ASP A 122 3.60 -8.24 -16.58
C ASP A 122 4.29 -9.57 -16.51
N ARG A 123 3.67 -10.63 -16.10
CA ARG A 123 4.33 -11.90 -15.99
C ARG A 123 4.41 -12.57 -17.31
N ALA A 124 5.47 -13.31 -17.48
CA ALA A 124 5.60 -14.06 -18.70
C ALA A 124 4.50 -15.08 -18.80
N PRO A 125 4.07 -15.33 -20.00
CA PRO A 125 3.01 -16.24 -20.15
C PRO A 125 3.45 -17.57 -19.77
N GLY A 126 3.46 -18.22 -19.17
CA GLY A 126 3.89 -19.43 -18.84
C GLY A 126 4.00 -19.61 -17.45
N GLU A 127 3.79 -18.61 -16.75
CA GLU A 127 3.94 -18.73 -15.47
C GLU A 127 2.78 -19.28 -14.85
N ALA A 128 2.53 -19.10 -13.68
CA ALA A 128 1.58 -19.72 -12.96
C ALA A 128 0.30 -19.90 -13.56
N ASN A 129 -0.22 -19.04 -14.28
CA ASN A 129 -1.48 -19.19 -14.76
C ASN A 129 -1.57 -19.40 -16.08
N ARG A 130 -0.65 -19.85 -16.86
CA ARG A 130 -0.75 -19.92 -18.16
C ARG A 130 -1.74 -20.87 -18.53
N PRO A 131 -2.60 -20.59 -19.25
CA PRO A 131 -3.52 -21.48 -19.77
C PRO A 131 -2.81 -22.45 -20.63
N PRO A 132 -3.37 -23.48 -20.83
CA PRO A 132 -2.75 -24.41 -21.65
C PRO A 132 -2.58 -23.86 -22.95
N ARG A 133 -1.60 -23.94 -23.53
CA ARG A 133 -1.30 -23.29 -24.62
C ARG A 133 -2.04 -23.74 -25.54
N ARG A 134 -2.58 -23.52 -26.13
CA ARG A 134 -3.32 -23.80 -27.19
C ARG A 134 -2.65 -24.40 -28.05
#